data_183128fdfe23bb048329981b12e89028
#
_entry.id   183128fdfe23bb048329981b12e89028
#
_cell.length_a   1.000
_cell.length_b   1.000
_cell.length_c   1.000
_cell.angle_alpha   90.00
_cell.angle_beta   90.00
_cell.angle_gamma   90.00
#
_symmetry.space_group_name_H-M   'P 1'
#
loop_
_entity.id
_entity.type
_entity.pdbx_description
1 polymer ?
#
loop_
_entity_poly.entity_id
_entity_poly.type
_entity_poly.pdbx_seq_one_letter_code
_entity_poly.pdbx_strand_id
1 'polypeptide(L)'
;FSTPTSPDQQSSLELGERFHLLMQQRELGLDVNDLADTDKNLQRWLLAFETTPPIMITGDRLSEHRRTLVLQVNGIDYLLTSIYDLLILGSVDRTPSAHILDWKTHQRSIAPAKLQADWQTRLYLYTLAQTTDYAPEQISMTYWFANAAASDPQNHPQQQAVTIPYTSQQHAQTAQDLLAILTEMSQAQANGYFPQVPLGDRKCSKCDFAQRCDRISGSQDRASDLYSQISTYAEVAI
;
A
#
# COMPACT_ATOMS: atom_id res chain seq x y z
N PHE A 1 -5.99 17.64 -4.41
CA PHE A 1 -6.60 17.94 -3.11
C PHE A 1 -6.13 16.87 -2.13
N SER A 2 -5.30 17.23 -1.15
CA SER A 2 -4.95 16.35 -0.05
C SER A 2 -6.14 16.23 0.90
N THR A 3 -6.42 15.03 1.39
CA THR A 3 -7.39 14.79 2.45
C THR A 3 -6.81 15.29 3.77
N PRO A 4 -7.60 15.98 4.62
CA PRO A 4 -7.13 16.38 5.94
C PRO A 4 -6.90 15.12 6.80
N THR A 5 -5.67 14.92 7.25
CA THR A 5 -5.30 13.88 8.20
C THR A 5 -5.27 14.45 9.61
N SER A 6 -5.69 13.65 10.61
CA SER A 6 -5.52 14.05 12.01
C SER A 6 -4.03 14.07 12.39
N PRO A 7 -3.61 14.87 13.41
CA PRO A 7 -2.21 14.89 13.86
C PRO A 7 -1.65 13.50 14.20
N ASP A 8 -2.46 12.64 14.82
CA ASP A 8 -2.05 11.27 15.17
C ASP A 8 -1.87 10.38 13.94
N GLN A 9 -2.73 10.55 12.93
CA GLN A 9 -2.58 9.87 11.64
C GLN A 9 -1.34 10.35 10.90
N GLN A 10 -1.06 11.66 10.93
CA GLN A 10 0.13 12.24 10.33
C GLN A 10 1.41 11.70 10.96
N SER A 11 1.50 11.71 12.30
CA SER A 11 2.63 11.10 13.05
C SER A 11 2.86 9.64 12.70
N SER A 12 1.78 8.86 12.55
CA SER A 12 1.87 7.44 12.19
C SER A 12 2.36 7.23 10.75
N LEU A 13 1.95 8.09 9.82
CA LEU A 13 2.41 8.08 8.43
C LEU A 13 3.90 8.44 8.35
N GLU A 14 4.31 9.53 8.99
CA GLU A 14 5.71 9.98 9.02
C GLU A 14 6.64 8.90 9.63
N LEU A 15 6.20 8.23 10.69
CA LEU A 15 6.95 7.12 11.28
C LEU A 15 7.05 5.92 10.31
N GLY A 16 5.97 5.63 9.57
CA GLY A 16 5.96 4.63 8.52
C GLY A 16 6.96 4.94 7.41
N GLU A 17 6.95 6.18 6.89
CA GLU A 17 7.87 6.66 5.86
C GLU A 17 9.34 6.55 6.32
N ARG A 18 9.62 6.90 7.57
CA ARG A 18 10.97 6.77 8.16
C ARG A 18 11.42 5.31 8.25
N PHE A 19 10.50 4.38 8.55
CA PHE A 19 10.82 2.96 8.55
C PHE A 19 11.12 2.45 7.12
N HIS A 20 10.35 2.83 6.12
CA HIS A 20 10.63 2.49 4.72
C HIS A 20 12.00 3.03 4.28
N LEU A 21 12.32 4.28 4.62
CA LEU A 21 13.64 4.86 4.35
C LEU A 21 14.77 4.07 5.05
N LEU A 22 14.57 3.68 6.31
CA LEU A 22 15.52 2.87 7.07
C LEU A 22 15.77 1.53 6.37
N MET A 23 14.72 0.84 5.96
CA MET A 23 14.83 -0.45 5.26
C MET A 23 15.48 -0.28 3.89
N GLN A 24 15.18 0.80 3.15
CA GLN A 24 15.84 1.12 1.90
C GLN A 24 17.34 1.30 2.09
N GLN A 25 17.77 2.10 3.07
CA GLN A 25 19.21 2.32 3.34
C GLN A 25 19.92 1.02 3.76
N ARG A 26 19.25 0.21 4.57
CA ARG A 26 19.75 -1.11 4.97
C ARG A 26 19.98 -2.03 3.74
N GLU A 27 19.03 -2.06 2.81
CA GLU A 27 19.16 -2.85 1.57
C GLU A 27 20.28 -2.35 0.65
N LEU A 28 20.63 -1.06 0.75
CA LEU A 28 21.80 -0.48 0.08
C LEU A 28 23.13 -0.76 0.81
N GLY A 29 23.10 -1.49 1.94
CA GLY A 29 24.28 -1.83 2.73
C GLY A 29 24.79 -0.68 3.61
N LEU A 30 24.00 0.35 3.84
CA LEU A 30 24.35 1.46 4.73
C LEU A 30 24.10 1.09 6.19
N ASP A 31 24.88 1.68 7.10
CA ASP A 31 24.60 1.58 8.54
C ASP A 31 23.36 2.41 8.87
N VAL A 32 22.39 1.76 9.50
CA VAL A 32 21.09 2.36 9.83
C VAL A 32 20.85 2.49 11.34
N ASN A 33 21.83 2.16 12.17
CA ASN A 33 21.70 2.20 13.63
C ASN A 33 21.38 3.61 14.12
N ASP A 34 22.11 4.62 13.67
CA ASP A 34 21.88 6.01 14.05
C ASP A 34 20.44 6.48 13.69
N LEU A 35 19.92 6.03 12.54
CA LEU A 35 18.55 6.34 12.13
C LEU A 35 17.53 5.59 12.99
N ALA A 36 17.78 4.33 13.29
CA ALA A 36 16.94 3.53 14.18
C ALA A 36 16.88 4.12 15.59
N ASP A 37 18.02 4.62 16.12
CA ASP A 37 18.15 5.19 17.47
C ASP A 37 17.34 6.50 17.64
N THR A 38 16.90 7.13 16.57
CA THR A 38 16.06 8.34 16.63
C THR A 38 14.64 8.08 17.14
N ASP A 39 14.16 6.83 17.13
CA ASP A 39 12.81 6.47 17.57
C ASP A 39 12.74 5.03 18.09
N LYS A 40 12.14 4.83 19.26
CA LYS A 40 12.00 3.52 19.90
C LYS A 40 11.21 2.50 19.07
N ASN A 41 10.28 2.95 18.22
CA ASN A 41 9.55 2.05 17.34
C ASN A 41 10.45 1.60 16.19
N LEU A 42 11.26 2.51 15.61
CA LEU A 42 12.21 2.16 14.56
C LEU A 42 13.23 1.13 15.06
N GLN A 43 13.82 1.35 16.26
CA GLN A 43 14.71 0.38 16.90
C GLN A 43 14.05 -0.99 17.05
N ARG A 44 12.84 -1.02 17.61
CA ARG A 44 12.10 -2.26 17.85
C ARG A 44 11.79 -2.99 16.54
N TRP A 45 11.37 -2.27 15.51
CA TRP A 45 11.02 -2.84 14.21
C TRP A 45 12.25 -3.37 13.46
N LEU A 46 13.36 -2.64 13.51
CA LEU A 46 14.63 -3.11 12.95
C LEU A 46 15.09 -4.39 13.65
N LEU A 47 15.12 -4.40 14.99
CA LEU A 47 15.49 -5.57 15.77
C LEU A 47 14.58 -6.77 15.50
N ALA A 48 13.27 -6.54 15.37
CA ALA A 48 12.30 -7.59 15.02
C ALA A 48 12.59 -8.18 13.64
N PHE A 49 12.93 -7.34 12.66
CA PHE A 49 13.29 -7.79 11.31
C PHE A 49 14.61 -8.58 11.32
N GLU A 50 15.62 -8.14 12.03
CA GLU A 50 16.91 -8.81 12.13
C GLU A 50 16.85 -10.14 12.86
N THR A 51 15.99 -10.21 13.90
CA THR A 51 15.79 -11.43 14.70
C THR A 51 14.97 -12.48 13.95
N THR A 52 13.95 -12.02 13.21
CA THR A 52 12.98 -12.90 12.53
C THR A 52 12.66 -12.35 11.14
N PRO A 53 13.65 -12.36 10.22
CA PRO A 53 13.40 -11.91 8.85
C PRO A 53 12.39 -12.82 8.15
N PRO A 54 11.60 -12.31 7.21
CA PRO A 54 10.76 -13.15 6.35
C PRO A 54 11.65 -14.07 5.49
N ILE A 55 11.08 -15.19 5.05
CA ILE A 55 11.76 -16.05 4.09
C ILE A 55 11.89 -15.29 2.77
N MET A 56 13.11 -15.16 2.28
CA MET A 56 13.45 -14.45 1.06
C MET A 56 14.24 -15.37 0.12
N ILE A 57 14.04 -15.20 -1.18
CA ILE A 57 14.85 -15.88 -2.19
C ILE A 57 16.23 -15.24 -2.28
N THR A 58 17.22 -15.98 -2.78
CA THR A 58 18.54 -15.44 -3.10
C THR A 58 18.52 -14.83 -4.50
N GLY A 59 19.06 -13.62 -4.67
CA GLY A 59 19.09 -12.93 -5.96
C GLY A 59 19.45 -11.46 -5.84
N ASP A 60 19.30 -10.74 -6.94
CA ASP A 60 19.52 -9.30 -7.02
C ASP A 60 18.40 -8.57 -6.24
N ARG A 61 18.82 -7.68 -5.36
CA ARG A 61 17.93 -6.94 -4.44
C ARG A 61 17.76 -5.51 -4.93
N LEU A 62 16.55 -5.10 -5.19
CA LEU A 62 16.18 -3.81 -5.76
C LEU A 62 15.20 -3.11 -4.81
N SER A 63 15.70 -2.19 -4.00
CA SER A 63 14.90 -1.41 -3.04
C SER A 63 14.21 -0.24 -3.73
N GLU A 64 12.98 0.10 -3.33
CA GLU A 64 12.15 1.16 -3.90
C GLU A 64 12.06 1.07 -5.44
N HIS A 65 11.99 -0.18 -5.93
CA HIS A 65 12.06 -0.43 -7.35
C HIS A 65 10.75 -0.10 -8.07
N ARG A 66 10.84 0.81 -9.03
CA ARG A 66 9.67 1.25 -9.82
C ARG A 66 9.52 0.43 -11.10
N ARG A 67 8.30 -0.02 -11.36
CA ARG A 67 7.88 -0.57 -12.65
C ARG A 67 6.63 0.13 -13.15
N THR A 68 6.58 0.29 -14.46
CA THR A 68 5.49 1.00 -15.13
C THR A 68 4.97 0.17 -16.30
N LEU A 69 3.66 0.03 -16.38
CA LEU A 69 2.94 -0.65 -17.44
C LEU A 69 1.95 0.33 -18.10
N VAL A 70 1.92 0.39 -19.41
CA VAL A 70 0.90 1.14 -20.15
C VAL A 70 -0.19 0.18 -20.60
N LEU A 71 -1.43 0.51 -20.26
CA LEU A 71 -2.63 -0.21 -20.70
C LEU A 71 -3.47 0.72 -21.57
N GLN A 72 -3.75 0.30 -22.81
CA GLN A 72 -4.62 1.06 -23.70
C GLN A 72 -6.05 0.53 -23.62
N VAL A 73 -7.00 1.40 -23.26
CA VAL A 73 -8.43 1.07 -23.18
C VAL A 73 -9.25 2.18 -23.82
N ASN A 74 -10.06 1.83 -24.81
CA ASN A 74 -10.91 2.78 -25.56
C ASN A 74 -10.14 3.99 -26.14
N GLY A 75 -8.90 3.76 -26.58
CA GLY A 75 -8.04 4.82 -27.12
C GLY A 75 -7.39 5.74 -26.09
N ILE A 76 -7.53 5.42 -24.79
CA ILE A 76 -6.89 6.13 -23.68
C ILE A 76 -5.75 5.28 -23.13
N ASP A 77 -4.57 5.87 -22.94
CA ASP A 77 -3.43 5.23 -22.33
C ASP A 77 -3.48 5.45 -20.81
N TYR A 78 -3.56 4.35 -20.06
CA TYR A 78 -3.50 4.32 -18.61
C TYR A 78 -2.11 3.87 -18.16
N LEU A 79 -1.48 4.69 -17.33
CA LEU A 79 -0.15 4.42 -16.79
C LEU A 79 -0.28 3.78 -15.41
N LEU A 80 0.05 2.50 -15.33
CA LEU A 80 0.08 1.75 -14.07
C LEU A 80 1.50 1.76 -13.51
N THR A 81 1.70 2.34 -12.33
CA THR A 81 3.01 2.39 -11.69
C THR A 81 2.96 1.64 -10.36
N SER A 82 3.86 0.67 -10.20
CA SER A 82 4.11 -0.06 -8.95
C SER A 82 5.49 0.32 -8.42
N ILE A 83 5.57 0.62 -7.12
CA ILE A 83 6.84 0.84 -6.42
C ILE A 83 6.91 -0.24 -5.35
N TYR A 84 7.91 -1.12 -5.46
CA TYR A 84 8.12 -2.22 -4.52
C TYR A 84 9.11 -1.78 -3.45
N ASP A 85 8.78 -1.94 -2.19
CA ASP A 85 9.69 -1.64 -1.08
C ASP A 85 11.00 -2.43 -1.25
N LEU A 86 10.86 -3.71 -1.62
CA LEU A 86 11.97 -4.55 -2.06
C LEU A 86 11.50 -5.55 -3.11
N LEU A 87 12.19 -5.59 -4.25
CA LEU A 87 12.06 -6.63 -5.26
C LEU A 87 13.33 -7.46 -5.30
N ILE A 88 13.18 -8.79 -5.23
CA ILE A 88 14.31 -9.74 -5.35
C ILE A 88 14.10 -10.56 -6.63
N LEU A 89 15.07 -10.48 -7.53
CA LEU A 89 15.09 -11.25 -8.77
C LEU A 89 16.17 -12.34 -8.67
N GLY A 90 15.76 -13.60 -8.69
CA GLY A 90 16.69 -14.69 -8.43
C GLY A 90 16.16 -16.05 -8.82
N SER A 91 16.41 -17.04 -7.97
CA SER A 91 15.94 -18.41 -8.21
C SER A 91 15.66 -19.15 -6.91
N VAL A 92 14.72 -20.09 -6.98
CA VAL A 92 14.48 -21.11 -5.96
C VAL A 92 14.71 -22.46 -6.63
N ASP A 93 15.59 -23.29 -6.06
CA ASP A 93 15.92 -24.62 -6.61
C ASP A 93 16.29 -24.61 -8.11
N ARG A 94 17.06 -23.60 -8.55
CA ARG A 94 17.44 -23.32 -9.94
C ARG A 94 16.28 -22.89 -10.87
N THR A 95 15.09 -22.71 -10.34
CA THR A 95 13.95 -22.16 -11.08
C THR A 95 13.97 -20.64 -10.93
N PRO A 96 13.99 -19.86 -12.03
CA PRO A 96 13.87 -18.41 -11.96
C PRO A 96 12.67 -18.01 -11.13
N SER A 97 12.83 -17.07 -10.22
CA SER A 97 11.79 -16.64 -9.29
C SER A 97 11.93 -15.16 -8.97
N ALA A 98 10.83 -14.48 -8.78
CA ALA A 98 10.78 -13.10 -8.35
C ALA A 98 9.94 -12.97 -7.07
N HIS A 99 10.46 -12.20 -6.12
CA HIS A 99 9.82 -12.04 -4.82
C HIS A 99 9.70 -10.56 -4.47
N ILE A 100 8.49 -10.10 -4.21
CA ILE A 100 8.17 -8.76 -3.75
C ILE A 100 8.05 -8.81 -2.23
N LEU A 101 8.68 -7.86 -1.52
CA LEU A 101 8.42 -7.62 -0.10
C LEU A 101 7.83 -6.23 0.06
N ASP A 102 6.90 -6.12 1.01
CA ASP A 102 6.20 -4.89 1.37
C ASP A 102 6.13 -4.76 2.88
N TRP A 103 6.63 -3.66 3.41
CA TRP A 103 6.72 -3.38 4.84
C TRP A 103 5.45 -2.72 5.35
N LYS A 104 4.83 -3.30 6.38
CA LYS A 104 3.61 -2.74 6.98
C LYS A 104 3.87 -2.34 8.43
N THR A 105 3.71 -1.06 8.72
CA THR A 105 3.90 -0.47 10.06
C THR A 105 2.61 -0.35 10.87
N HIS A 106 1.44 -0.63 10.27
CA HIS A 106 0.17 -0.59 10.97
C HIS A 106 -0.02 -1.77 11.95
N GLN A 107 -0.87 -1.58 12.95
CA GLN A 107 -0.92 -2.40 14.16
C GLN A 107 -1.54 -3.81 14.01
N ARG A 108 -2.07 -4.20 12.85
CA ARG A 108 -2.78 -5.48 12.71
C ARG A 108 -2.30 -6.25 11.49
N SER A 109 -1.96 -7.53 11.71
CA SER A 109 -1.88 -8.47 10.60
C SER A 109 -3.25 -8.63 9.96
N ILE A 110 -3.27 -8.72 8.64
CA ILE A 110 -4.50 -8.86 7.84
C ILE A 110 -4.59 -10.32 7.38
N ALA A 111 -5.80 -10.89 7.40
CA ALA A 111 -5.98 -12.27 6.94
C ALA A 111 -5.45 -12.46 5.50
N PRO A 112 -4.74 -13.57 5.19
CA PRO A 112 -4.12 -13.79 3.89
C PRO A 112 -5.08 -13.64 2.70
N ALA A 113 -6.30 -14.15 2.83
CA ALA A 113 -7.32 -14.04 1.78
C ALA A 113 -7.71 -12.57 1.48
N LYS A 114 -7.71 -11.71 2.51
CA LYS A 114 -8.00 -10.28 2.33
C LYS A 114 -6.85 -9.56 1.65
N LEU A 115 -5.60 -9.88 2.05
CA LEU A 115 -4.40 -9.34 1.39
C LEU A 115 -4.36 -9.77 -0.09
N GLN A 116 -4.64 -11.02 -0.38
CA GLN A 116 -4.67 -11.55 -1.75
C GLN A 116 -5.73 -10.86 -2.64
N ALA A 117 -6.87 -10.48 -2.06
CA ALA A 117 -7.94 -9.77 -2.76
C ALA A 117 -7.70 -8.26 -2.88
N ASP A 118 -6.73 -7.71 -2.16
CA ASP A 118 -6.41 -6.29 -2.16
C ASP A 118 -5.84 -5.84 -3.51
N TRP A 119 -6.24 -4.66 -3.98
CA TRP A 119 -5.78 -4.11 -5.25
C TRP A 119 -4.28 -3.83 -5.25
N GLN A 120 -3.65 -3.46 -4.14
CA GLN A 120 -2.20 -3.31 -4.07
C GLN A 120 -1.49 -4.62 -4.42
N THR A 121 -1.88 -5.72 -3.76
CA THR A 121 -1.32 -7.06 -4.05
C THR A 121 -1.50 -7.44 -5.51
N ARG A 122 -2.73 -7.31 -6.00
CA ARG A 122 -3.10 -7.71 -7.36
C ARG A 122 -2.33 -6.91 -8.41
N LEU A 123 -2.25 -5.59 -8.26
CA LEU A 123 -1.55 -4.71 -9.19
C LEU A 123 -0.03 -4.89 -9.15
N TYR A 124 0.55 -5.10 -7.96
CA TYR A 124 1.98 -5.34 -7.81
C TYR A 124 2.40 -6.62 -8.53
N LEU A 125 1.70 -7.72 -8.28
CA LEU A 125 1.97 -9.01 -8.92
C LEU A 125 1.70 -8.95 -10.44
N TYR A 126 0.61 -8.32 -10.85
CA TYR A 126 0.24 -8.16 -12.25
C TYR A 126 1.27 -7.32 -13.02
N THR A 127 1.66 -6.15 -12.50
CA THR A 127 2.65 -5.27 -13.13
C THR A 127 3.99 -5.98 -13.28
N LEU A 128 4.42 -6.74 -12.24
CA LEU A 128 5.68 -7.48 -12.32
C LEU A 128 5.64 -8.54 -13.41
N ALA A 129 4.59 -9.35 -13.47
CA ALA A 129 4.42 -10.38 -14.50
C ALA A 129 4.36 -9.79 -15.92
N GLN A 130 3.71 -8.62 -16.09
CA GLN A 130 3.57 -7.97 -17.39
C GLN A 130 4.85 -7.25 -17.86
N THR A 131 5.78 -6.97 -16.95
CA THR A 131 7.00 -6.19 -17.24
C THR A 131 8.28 -6.99 -17.12
N THR A 132 8.17 -8.32 -16.94
CA THR A 132 9.30 -9.26 -16.83
C THR A 132 8.99 -10.56 -17.56
N ASP A 133 10.00 -11.42 -17.71
CA ASP A 133 9.85 -12.75 -18.31
C ASP A 133 9.45 -13.83 -17.28
N TYR A 134 9.16 -13.46 -16.02
CA TYR A 134 8.70 -14.41 -15.01
C TYR A 134 7.23 -14.78 -15.24
N ALA A 135 6.96 -16.08 -15.32
CA ALA A 135 5.59 -16.57 -15.29
C ALA A 135 4.91 -16.28 -13.93
N PRO A 136 3.59 -16.12 -13.87
CA PRO A 136 2.89 -15.86 -12.60
C PRO A 136 3.29 -16.81 -11.47
N GLU A 137 3.46 -18.11 -11.74
CA GLU A 137 3.83 -19.13 -10.76
C GLU A 137 5.26 -18.97 -10.22
N GLN A 138 6.08 -18.15 -10.87
CA GLN A 138 7.44 -17.83 -10.44
C GLN A 138 7.49 -16.55 -9.58
N ILE A 139 6.35 -15.90 -9.37
CA ILE A 139 6.24 -14.65 -8.64
C ILE A 139 5.51 -14.88 -7.32
N SER A 140 6.01 -14.24 -6.26
CA SER A 140 5.34 -14.20 -4.96
C SER A 140 5.49 -12.84 -4.31
N MET A 141 4.60 -12.54 -3.34
CA MET A 141 4.68 -11.31 -2.55
C MET A 141 4.56 -11.64 -1.07
N THR A 142 5.42 -11.06 -0.26
CA THR A 142 5.37 -11.18 1.20
C THR A 142 5.11 -9.82 1.83
N TYR A 143 4.07 -9.76 2.65
CA TYR A 143 3.85 -8.67 3.59
C TYR A 143 4.56 -8.98 4.91
N TRP A 144 5.36 -8.05 5.39
CA TRP A 144 5.98 -8.15 6.71
C TRP A 144 5.42 -7.04 7.62
N PHE A 145 4.90 -7.44 8.78
CA PHE A 145 4.20 -6.56 9.71
C PHE A 145 5.09 -6.21 10.90
N ALA A 146 5.61 -4.99 10.94
CA ALA A 146 6.54 -4.50 11.96
C ALA A 146 5.96 -4.56 13.39
N ASN A 147 4.65 -4.33 13.54
CA ASN A 147 3.95 -4.31 14.83
C ASN A 147 3.32 -5.64 15.24
N ALA A 148 3.36 -6.70 14.42
CA ALA A 148 2.69 -7.96 14.74
C ALA A 148 3.23 -8.59 16.03
N ALA A 149 4.53 -8.55 16.25
CA ALA A 149 5.19 -9.09 17.45
C ALA A 149 4.84 -8.32 18.74
N ALA A 150 4.42 -7.06 18.64
CA ALA A 150 4.08 -6.22 19.81
C ALA A 150 2.64 -6.40 20.30
N SER A 151 1.76 -6.90 19.43
CA SER A 151 0.31 -7.00 19.70
C SER A 151 -0.10 -8.32 20.38
N ASP A 152 0.77 -9.33 20.36
CA ASP A 152 0.51 -10.63 20.98
C ASP A 152 1.82 -11.26 21.46
N PRO A 153 2.07 -11.32 22.80
CA PRO A 153 3.26 -11.99 23.35
C PRO A 153 3.34 -13.50 23.04
N GLN A 154 2.23 -14.11 22.62
CA GLN A 154 2.17 -15.52 22.20
C GLN A 154 2.25 -15.65 20.66
N ASN A 155 2.41 -14.53 19.96
CA ASN A 155 2.41 -14.50 18.48
C ASN A 155 3.67 -15.21 17.97
N HIS A 156 3.47 -16.29 17.26
CA HIS A 156 4.57 -17.02 16.62
C HIS A 156 5.17 -16.17 15.50
N PRO A 157 6.50 -16.23 15.26
CA PRO A 157 7.19 -15.51 14.17
C PRO A 157 6.51 -15.65 12.80
N GLN A 158 5.80 -16.76 12.57
CA GLN A 158 5.04 -17.03 11.33
C GLN A 158 3.87 -16.07 11.06
N GLN A 159 3.39 -15.33 12.08
CA GLN A 159 2.31 -14.35 11.92
C GLN A 159 2.84 -12.95 11.54
N GLN A 160 4.14 -12.73 11.63
CA GLN A 160 4.78 -11.47 11.28
C GLN A 160 4.96 -11.31 9.76
N ALA A 161 4.98 -12.41 9.02
CA ALA A 161 5.10 -12.43 7.57
C ALA A 161 3.97 -13.25 6.94
N VAL A 162 3.36 -12.72 5.87
CA VAL A 162 2.33 -13.38 5.08
C VAL A 162 2.76 -13.43 3.64
N THR A 163 3.08 -14.62 3.13
CA THR A 163 3.46 -14.82 1.73
C THR A 163 2.26 -15.23 0.89
N ILE A 164 2.09 -14.55 -0.21
CA ILE A 164 1.02 -14.73 -1.20
C ILE A 164 1.66 -15.26 -2.49
N PRO A 165 1.42 -16.52 -2.87
CA PRO A 165 1.81 -17.03 -4.17
C PRO A 165 0.94 -16.43 -5.26
N TYR A 166 1.48 -16.36 -6.48
CA TYR A 166 0.74 -15.89 -7.63
C TYR A 166 0.49 -17.04 -8.62
N THR A 167 -0.61 -16.96 -9.36
CA THR A 167 -1.00 -17.99 -10.33
C THR A 167 -1.51 -17.36 -11.63
N SER A 168 -1.42 -18.11 -12.72
CA SER A 168 -1.97 -17.71 -14.02
C SER A 168 -3.48 -17.42 -13.96
N GLN A 169 -4.22 -18.13 -13.11
CA GLN A 169 -5.65 -17.85 -12.91
C GLN A 169 -5.87 -16.48 -12.26
N GLN A 170 -5.12 -16.14 -11.21
CA GLN A 170 -5.19 -14.84 -10.56
C GLN A 170 -4.75 -13.72 -11.49
N HIS A 171 -3.74 -13.98 -12.32
CA HIS A 171 -3.26 -13.06 -13.35
C HIS A 171 -4.37 -12.73 -14.36
N ALA A 172 -5.00 -13.75 -14.92
CA ALA A 172 -6.11 -13.57 -15.86
C ALA A 172 -7.30 -12.85 -15.24
N GLN A 173 -7.67 -13.20 -13.99
CA GLN A 173 -8.75 -12.53 -13.27
C GLN A 173 -8.42 -11.04 -13.01
N THR A 174 -7.18 -10.73 -12.63
CA THR A 174 -6.75 -9.33 -12.42
C THR A 174 -6.81 -8.54 -13.72
N ALA A 175 -6.37 -9.12 -14.84
CA ALA A 175 -6.46 -8.49 -16.15
C ALA A 175 -7.92 -8.17 -16.53
N GLN A 176 -8.84 -9.11 -16.33
CA GLN A 176 -10.26 -8.92 -16.64
C GLN A 176 -10.90 -7.82 -15.78
N ASP A 177 -10.69 -7.87 -14.47
CA ASP A 177 -11.25 -6.89 -13.53
C ASP A 177 -10.68 -5.49 -13.78
N LEU A 178 -9.39 -5.40 -14.06
CA LEU A 178 -8.73 -4.14 -14.36
C LEU A 178 -9.26 -3.53 -15.67
N LEU A 179 -9.40 -4.36 -16.71
CA LEU A 179 -9.99 -3.93 -17.97
C LEU A 179 -11.43 -3.42 -17.80
N ALA A 180 -12.24 -4.09 -16.99
CA ALA A 180 -13.61 -3.67 -16.70
C ALA A 180 -13.63 -2.28 -16.02
N ILE A 181 -12.80 -2.08 -14.98
CA ILE A 181 -12.71 -0.80 -14.26
C ILE A 181 -12.24 0.31 -15.19
N LEU A 182 -11.20 0.09 -15.98
CA LEU A 182 -10.68 1.10 -16.91
C LEU A 182 -11.69 1.42 -18.03
N THR A 183 -12.47 0.43 -18.46
CA THR A 183 -13.56 0.64 -19.42
C THR A 183 -14.66 1.52 -18.83
N GLU A 184 -15.11 1.25 -17.61
CA GLU A 184 -16.08 2.10 -16.91
C GLU A 184 -15.56 3.52 -16.71
N MET A 185 -14.28 3.67 -16.31
CA MET A 185 -13.63 4.96 -16.14
C MET A 185 -13.59 5.76 -17.46
N SER A 186 -13.18 5.12 -18.56
CA SER A 186 -13.10 5.77 -19.88
C SER A 186 -14.47 6.22 -20.38
N GLN A 187 -15.51 5.42 -20.15
CA GLN A 187 -16.90 5.77 -20.51
C GLN A 187 -17.41 6.93 -19.64
N ALA A 188 -17.14 6.91 -18.33
CA ALA A 188 -17.54 7.99 -17.43
C ALA A 188 -16.84 9.31 -17.84
N GLN A 189 -15.57 9.27 -18.21
CA GLN A 189 -14.81 10.42 -18.72
C GLN A 189 -15.40 10.95 -20.03
N ALA A 190 -15.68 10.06 -20.99
CA ALA A 190 -16.24 10.44 -22.28
C ALA A 190 -17.64 11.08 -22.15
N ASN A 191 -18.45 10.60 -21.22
CA ASN A 191 -19.81 11.09 -20.97
C ASN A 191 -19.85 12.29 -20.00
N GLY A 192 -18.74 12.62 -19.34
CA GLY A 192 -18.68 13.65 -18.30
C GLY A 192 -19.53 13.34 -17.07
N TYR A 193 -19.88 12.05 -16.83
CA TYR A 193 -20.78 11.63 -15.77
C TYR A 193 -20.16 10.54 -14.89
N PHE A 194 -20.04 10.84 -13.62
CA PHE A 194 -19.53 9.92 -12.59
C PHE A 194 -20.65 9.64 -11.58
N PRO A 195 -21.31 8.48 -11.65
CA PRO A 195 -22.44 8.16 -10.78
C PRO A 195 -21.99 8.06 -9.31
N GLN A 196 -22.76 8.70 -8.43
CA GLN A 196 -22.55 8.54 -6.99
C GLN A 196 -23.17 7.23 -6.53
N VAL A 197 -22.54 6.61 -5.50
CA VAL A 197 -23.16 5.44 -4.82
C VAL A 197 -24.50 5.82 -4.18
N PRO A 198 -25.43 4.88 -3.94
CA PRO A 198 -26.69 5.15 -3.26
C PRO A 198 -26.50 5.82 -1.88
N LEU A 199 -27.50 6.61 -1.45
CA LEU A 199 -27.52 7.18 -0.10
C LEU A 199 -27.51 6.04 0.93
N GLY A 200 -26.68 6.20 1.98
CA GLY A 200 -26.54 5.18 3.02
C GLY A 200 -25.58 4.03 2.69
N ASP A 201 -24.90 4.07 1.54
CA ASP A 201 -23.86 3.10 1.23
C ASP A 201 -22.72 3.19 2.27
N ARG A 202 -22.27 2.00 2.76
CA ARG A 202 -21.20 1.90 3.77
C ARG A 202 -19.88 2.50 3.31
N LYS A 203 -19.64 2.64 2.01
CA LYS A 203 -18.46 3.31 1.46
C LYS A 203 -18.40 4.77 1.87
N CYS A 204 -19.55 5.44 2.02
CA CYS A 204 -19.62 6.84 2.42
C CYS A 204 -19.10 7.10 3.83
N SER A 205 -19.24 6.16 4.76
CA SER A 205 -18.79 6.34 6.16
C SER A 205 -17.25 6.41 6.31
N LYS A 206 -16.50 5.97 5.29
CA LYS A 206 -15.03 5.99 5.26
C LYS A 206 -14.49 6.77 4.07
N CYS A 207 -15.34 7.50 3.37
CA CYS A 207 -14.94 8.25 2.18
C CYS A 207 -14.52 9.66 2.58
N ASP A 208 -13.31 10.05 2.26
CA ASP A 208 -12.77 11.39 2.52
C ASP A 208 -13.55 12.49 1.81
N PHE A 209 -14.28 12.15 0.75
CA PHE A 209 -15.12 13.06 -0.01
C PHE A 209 -16.60 13.03 0.39
N ALA A 210 -16.98 12.28 1.44
CA ALA A 210 -18.39 12.13 1.84
C ALA A 210 -19.06 13.48 2.15
N GLN A 211 -18.32 14.42 2.75
CA GLN A 211 -18.81 15.77 3.01
C GLN A 211 -19.10 16.55 1.72
N ARG A 212 -18.24 16.47 0.72
CA ARG A 212 -18.43 17.12 -0.59
C ARG A 212 -19.59 16.53 -1.38
N CYS A 213 -19.90 15.27 -1.11
CA CYS A 213 -21.01 14.55 -1.75
C CYS A 213 -22.34 14.70 -0.97
N ASP A 214 -22.32 15.45 0.13
CA ASP A 214 -23.48 15.60 1.05
C ASP A 214 -24.00 14.24 1.56
N ARG A 215 -23.06 13.34 1.95
CA ARG A 215 -23.33 11.95 2.33
C ARG A 215 -23.08 11.67 3.82
N ILE A 216 -22.72 12.69 4.61
CA ILE A 216 -22.54 12.55 6.06
C ILE A 216 -23.86 12.91 6.73
N SER A 217 -24.57 11.91 7.29
CA SER A 217 -25.72 12.13 8.14
C SER A 217 -25.25 12.77 9.46
N GLY A 218 -25.59 14.02 9.73
CA GLY A 218 -25.32 14.71 11.00
C GLY A 218 -24.29 15.84 10.97
N SER A 219 -23.96 16.40 9.80
CA SER A 219 -22.96 17.46 9.68
C SER A 219 -23.45 18.90 9.93
N GLN A 220 -24.69 19.10 10.43
CA GLN A 220 -25.13 20.45 10.79
C GLN A 220 -24.34 21.04 11.97
N ASP A 221 -23.85 20.21 12.91
CA ASP A 221 -23.10 20.69 14.08
C ASP A 221 -21.59 20.91 13.79
N ARG A 222 -20.99 20.18 12.81
CA ARG A 222 -19.55 20.34 12.51
C ARG A 222 -19.23 21.54 11.60
N ALA A 223 -20.14 21.93 10.73
CA ALA A 223 -19.95 23.10 9.89
C ALA A 223 -19.94 24.39 10.73
N SER A 224 -20.79 24.49 11.76
CA SER A 224 -20.80 25.61 12.70
C SER A 224 -19.50 25.69 13.55
N ASP A 225 -18.96 24.54 13.95
CA ASP A 225 -17.70 24.47 14.70
C ASP A 225 -16.48 24.85 13.83
N LEU A 226 -16.43 24.45 12.57
CA LEU A 226 -15.34 24.85 11.66
C LEU A 226 -15.40 26.36 11.35
N TYR A 227 -16.58 26.92 11.11
CA TYR A 227 -16.75 28.36 10.90
C TYR A 227 -16.42 29.17 12.14
N SER A 228 -16.71 28.66 13.34
CA SER A 228 -16.33 29.32 14.60
C SER A 228 -14.82 29.31 14.85
N GLN A 229 -14.09 28.27 14.41
CA GLN A 229 -12.64 28.21 14.51
C GLN A 229 -11.92 29.09 13.48
N ILE A 230 -12.45 29.24 12.26
CA ILE A 230 -11.87 30.11 11.22
C ILE A 230 -12.02 31.60 11.58
N SER A 231 -13.09 31.98 12.27
CA SER A 231 -13.32 33.37 12.66
C SER A 231 -12.41 33.85 13.81
N THR A 232 -11.61 32.97 14.40
CA THR A 232 -10.69 33.32 15.51
C THR A 232 -9.25 33.64 15.03
N TYR A 233 -8.94 33.48 13.75
CA TYR A 233 -7.66 33.96 13.20
C TYR A 233 -7.81 35.41 12.78
N ALA A 234 -7.34 36.34 13.66
CA ALA A 234 -7.21 37.74 13.33
C ALA A 234 -6.31 37.90 12.11
N GLU A 235 -6.75 38.69 11.13
CA GLU A 235 -5.91 39.16 10.03
C GLU A 235 -4.68 39.86 10.61
N VAL A 236 -3.50 39.27 10.37
CA VAL A 236 -2.25 40.01 10.61
C VAL A 236 -2.07 40.93 9.40
N ALA A 237 -2.38 42.20 9.57
CA ALA A 237 -2.09 43.23 8.58
C ALA A 237 -0.56 43.30 8.37
N ILE A 238 -0.16 43.26 7.08
CA ILE A 238 1.21 43.50 6.60
C ILE A 238 1.53 45.02 6.67
#